data_2fe10f02f6aa6d39ec9419cbbc918b9d
#
_entry.id   2fe10f02f6aa6d39ec9419cbbc918b9d
#
_cell.length_a   1.000
_cell.length_b   1.000
_cell.length_c   1.000
_cell.angle_alpha   90.00
_cell.angle_beta   90.00
_cell.angle_gamma   90.00
#
_symmetry.space_group_name_H-M   'P 1'
#
loop_
_entity.id
_entity.type
_entity.pdbx_description
1 polymer ?
#
loop_
_entity_poly.entity_id
_entity_poly.type
_entity_poly.pdbx_seq_one_letter_code
_entity_poly.pdbx_strand_id
1 'polypeptide(L)'
;RTIPKEEAIAQSLAALQWLQAQGAEQIYFKYCSTFDSTAEGNIGPVTDALMQALGTDFTIATPAFPDNKRTVFKGYLFVGDVLLSESGMQNHPLTPMTDPNLVRVLQAQTPSRVGLIDHSVVAQGEAAIRTRIDQLKAEGVRMAVVDAVSNADLLRLGPALKGMPLVTAGSGVAIGLPGNFGVAPCNEAARLPAAQGLQAIVSGSCSVATNQQVMDFIKAGKPALAIDPLRIAAGVDVAAEALAWAEGHIGQGPVLVYSTAEPSAVRAIQGKLGSEKAGAMVEETIAAIARGLVQRGVRQLIVAGGETSGACVQALGITQMRIGAQIDPGVPWCHAVAPDAKDGLHITLKSGNFGSTDFFTKAFAQLQA
;
A
#
# COMPACT_ATOMS: atom_id res chain seq x y z
N ARG A 1 -0.84 0.84 10.74
CA ARG A 1 -1.94 1.84 10.78
C ARG A 1 -3.03 1.49 11.81
N THR A 2 -3.15 0.22 12.20
CA THR A 2 -4.21 -0.30 13.07
C THR A 2 -3.71 -0.80 14.43
N ILE A 3 -2.41 -0.70 14.69
CA ILE A 3 -1.80 -0.98 15.99
C ILE A 3 -2.02 0.20 16.96
N PRO A 4 -1.91 0.00 18.28
CA PRO A 4 -1.98 1.08 19.25
C PRO A 4 -0.98 2.20 18.96
N LYS A 5 -1.35 3.46 19.22
CA LYS A 5 -0.53 4.62 18.84
C LYS A 5 0.85 4.62 19.50
N GLU A 6 0.94 4.16 20.73
CA GLU A 6 2.19 4.06 21.49
C GLU A 6 3.16 3.08 20.82
N GLU A 7 2.65 1.97 20.33
CA GLU A 7 3.42 0.98 19.59
C GLU A 7 3.84 1.51 18.23
N ALA A 8 2.93 2.20 17.52
CA ALA A 8 3.23 2.84 16.23
C ALA A 8 4.35 3.88 16.38
N ILE A 9 4.30 4.71 17.43
CA ILE A 9 5.35 5.67 17.74
C ILE A 9 6.68 4.95 18.03
N ALA A 10 6.68 3.95 18.91
CA ALA A 10 7.90 3.23 19.28
C ALA A 10 8.57 2.56 18.08
N GLN A 11 7.81 1.88 17.23
CA GLN A 11 8.32 1.24 16.01
C GLN A 11 8.87 2.28 15.01
N SER A 12 8.18 3.42 14.86
CA SER A 12 8.62 4.48 13.94
C SER A 12 9.88 5.18 14.43
N LEU A 13 10.02 5.41 15.73
CA LEU A 13 11.25 5.98 16.32
C LEU A 13 12.43 5.00 16.22
N ALA A 14 12.21 3.70 16.42
CA ALA A 14 13.26 2.69 16.23
C ALA A 14 13.73 2.65 14.76
N ALA A 15 12.80 2.72 13.80
CA ALA A 15 13.12 2.81 12.39
C ALA A 15 13.90 4.11 12.05
N LEU A 16 13.49 5.25 12.62
CA LEU A 16 14.19 6.52 12.46
C LEU A 16 15.64 6.44 12.95
N GLN A 17 15.86 5.91 14.16
CA GLN A 17 17.21 5.74 14.70
C GLN A 17 18.10 4.89 13.79
N TRP A 18 17.55 3.79 13.27
CA TRP A 18 18.28 2.93 12.35
C TRP A 18 18.63 3.67 11.04
N LEU A 19 17.67 4.39 10.45
CA LEU A 19 17.89 5.17 9.22
C LEU A 19 18.94 6.28 9.43
N GLN A 20 18.89 7.00 10.55
CA GLN A 20 19.89 8.00 10.88
C GLN A 20 21.28 7.39 11.03
N ALA A 21 21.40 6.21 11.65
CA ALA A 21 22.66 5.49 11.74
C ALA A 21 23.22 5.04 10.38
N GLN A 22 22.36 4.92 9.34
CA GLN A 22 22.77 4.66 7.97
C GLN A 22 23.07 5.95 7.16
N GLY A 23 22.97 7.13 7.78
CA GLY A 23 23.26 8.41 7.12
C GLY A 23 22.09 8.98 6.31
N ALA A 24 20.84 8.57 6.57
CA ALA A 24 19.68 9.15 5.92
C ALA A 24 19.50 10.62 6.33
N GLU A 25 19.44 11.53 5.35
CA GLU A 25 19.31 12.98 5.57
C GLU A 25 17.86 13.45 5.56
N GLN A 26 16.98 12.80 4.78
CA GLN A 26 15.56 13.09 4.72
C GLN A 26 14.78 11.82 5.04
N ILE A 27 13.85 11.94 5.98
CA ILE A 27 12.99 10.84 6.41
C ILE A 27 11.63 10.98 5.73
N TYR A 28 11.11 9.87 5.20
CA TYR A 28 9.80 9.80 4.55
C TYR A 28 8.89 8.89 5.37
N PHE A 29 7.92 9.49 6.07
CA PHE A 29 6.88 8.75 6.76
C PHE A 29 5.72 8.47 5.79
N LYS A 30 5.59 7.22 5.35
CA LYS A 30 4.62 6.81 4.33
C LYS A 30 3.37 6.17 4.94
N TYR A 31 2.20 6.64 4.52
CA TYR A 31 0.89 6.06 4.84
C TYR A 31 0.04 5.81 3.59
N CYS A 32 -1.18 5.27 3.77
CA CYS A 32 -2.09 4.91 2.68
C CYS A 32 -2.54 6.11 1.86
N SER A 33 -2.78 5.88 0.54
CA SER A 33 -3.36 6.90 -0.35
C SER A 33 -4.83 7.24 -0.05
N THR A 34 -5.49 6.45 0.78
CA THR A 34 -6.84 6.70 1.34
C THR A 34 -6.79 7.31 2.75
N PHE A 35 -5.62 7.70 3.22
CA PHE A 35 -5.34 8.29 4.53
C PHE A 35 -5.67 7.38 5.73
N ASP A 36 -6.41 6.32 5.58
CA ASP A 36 -6.82 5.23 6.52
C ASP A 36 -6.56 5.54 8.01
N SER A 37 -7.11 6.65 8.51
CA SER A 37 -6.80 7.16 9.83
C SER A 37 -8.00 7.94 10.38
N THR A 38 -8.58 7.44 11.45
CA THR A 38 -9.67 8.11 12.19
C THR A 38 -9.12 9.15 13.17
N ALA A 39 -9.97 9.75 14.00
CA ALA A 39 -9.53 10.65 15.09
C ALA A 39 -8.56 9.97 16.07
N GLU A 40 -8.61 8.66 16.20
CA GLU A 40 -7.71 7.83 17.02
C GLU A 40 -6.55 7.22 16.19
N GLY A 41 -6.34 7.74 14.99
CA GLY A 41 -5.35 7.20 14.07
C GLY A 41 -3.91 7.56 14.41
N ASN A 42 -2.98 6.94 13.71
CA ASN A 42 -1.56 7.00 14.00
C ASN A 42 -0.78 8.07 13.23
N ILE A 43 -1.38 8.70 12.20
CA ILE A 43 -0.62 9.65 11.35
C ILE A 43 -0.17 10.86 12.17
N GLY A 44 -1.08 11.51 12.90
CA GLY A 44 -0.77 12.67 13.73
C GLY A 44 0.28 12.35 14.82
N PRO A 45 0.02 11.39 15.73
CA PRO A 45 0.93 11.07 16.82
C PRO A 45 2.32 10.62 16.38
N VAL A 46 2.41 9.81 15.32
CA VAL A 46 3.72 9.39 14.75
C VAL A 46 4.44 10.58 14.13
N THR A 47 3.72 11.46 13.42
CA THR A 47 4.31 12.68 12.83
C THR A 47 4.86 13.60 13.93
N ASP A 48 4.10 13.84 15.00
CA ASP A 48 4.57 14.66 16.14
C ASP A 48 5.84 14.07 16.78
N ALA A 49 5.87 12.75 17.01
CA ALA A 49 7.03 12.07 17.58
C ALA A 49 8.27 12.14 16.67
N LEU A 50 8.11 11.93 15.37
CA LEU A 50 9.19 12.04 14.37
C LEU A 50 9.70 13.48 14.25
N MET A 51 8.79 14.47 14.23
CA MET A 51 9.17 15.90 14.23
C MET A 51 9.99 16.27 15.44
N GLN A 52 9.57 15.81 16.64
CA GLN A 52 10.31 16.04 17.87
C GLN A 52 11.70 15.42 17.83
N ALA A 53 11.80 14.15 17.42
CA ALA A 53 13.07 13.42 17.33
C ALA A 53 14.04 14.01 16.30
N LEU A 54 13.52 14.59 15.21
CA LEU A 54 14.30 15.24 14.16
C LEU A 54 14.59 16.72 14.41
N GLY A 55 14.03 17.31 15.49
CA GLY A 55 14.19 18.73 15.80
C GLY A 55 13.58 19.66 14.73
N THR A 56 12.55 19.22 14.01
CA THR A 56 11.87 20.03 12.99
C THR A 56 10.55 20.59 13.49
N ASP A 57 10.24 21.80 13.06
CA ASP A 57 9.04 22.55 13.45
C ASP A 57 7.89 22.46 12.43
N PHE A 58 8.13 21.88 11.24
CA PHE A 58 7.15 21.82 10.19
C PHE A 58 7.32 20.56 9.30
N THR A 59 6.19 20.03 8.84
CA THR A 59 6.13 19.03 7.76
C THR A 59 4.84 19.18 6.95
N ILE A 60 4.79 18.51 5.80
CA ILE A 60 3.58 18.38 5.00
C ILE A 60 2.86 17.07 5.30
N ALA A 61 1.58 16.99 4.90
CA ALA A 61 0.79 15.77 4.89
C ALA A 61 -0.08 15.68 3.64
N THR A 62 0.09 14.67 2.80
CA THR A 62 -0.81 14.45 1.66
C THR A 62 -0.80 13.00 1.20
N PRO A 63 -1.96 12.34 1.09
CA PRO A 63 -2.07 11.00 0.52
C PRO A 63 -2.16 11.00 -1.00
N ALA A 64 -2.10 12.14 -1.67
CA ALA A 64 -2.35 12.27 -3.10
C ALA A 64 -1.53 11.30 -3.95
N PHE A 65 -2.21 10.62 -4.87
CA PHE A 65 -1.64 9.73 -5.86
C PHE A 65 -2.54 9.74 -7.11
N PRO A 66 -2.43 10.79 -7.96
CA PRO A 66 -3.36 11.01 -9.07
C PRO A 66 -3.41 9.87 -10.09
N ASP A 67 -2.29 9.22 -10.42
CA ASP A 67 -2.28 8.04 -11.31
C ASP A 67 -3.17 6.91 -10.80
N ASN A 68 -3.30 6.82 -9.47
CA ASN A 68 -4.18 5.86 -8.83
C ASN A 68 -5.52 6.48 -8.40
N LYS A 69 -5.92 7.57 -9.04
CA LYS A 69 -7.20 8.27 -8.83
C LYS A 69 -7.41 8.72 -7.38
N ARG A 70 -6.35 9.09 -6.67
CA ARG A 70 -6.41 9.75 -5.37
C ARG A 70 -5.94 11.17 -5.52
N THR A 71 -6.88 12.11 -5.46
CA THR A 71 -6.60 13.54 -5.61
C THR A 71 -7.04 14.29 -4.36
N VAL A 72 -6.31 15.35 -4.02
CA VAL A 72 -6.65 16.23 -2.90
C VAL A 72 -6.90 17.63 -3.46
N PHE A 73 -8.07 18.18 -3.19
CA PHE A 73 -8.44 19.52 -3.59
C PHE A 73 -9.17 20.25 -2.46
N LYS A 74 -8.68 21.45 -2.10
CA LYS A 74 -9.16 22.24 -0.94
C LYS A 74 -9.15 21.44 0.37
N GLY A 75 -8.15 20.53 0.51
CA GLY A 75 -8.02 19.65 1.67
C GLY A 75 -8.97 18.45 1.66
N TYR A 76 -9.80 18.29 0.65
CA TYR A 76 -10.71 17.15 0.51
C TYR A 76 -10.08 16.06 -0.36
N LEU A 77 -10.12 14.83 0.12
CA LEU A 77 -9.63 13.66 -0.61
C LEU A 77 -10.75 13.06 -1.45
N PHE A 78 -10.45 12.86 -2.73
CA PHE A 78 -11.27 12.13 -3.68
C PHE A 78 -10.67 10.77 -4.01
N VAL A 79 -11.53 9.80 -4.27
CA VAL A 79 -11.21 8.47 -4.80
C VAL A 79 -11.97 8.30 -6.11
N GLY A 80 -11.28 8.39 -7.24
CA GLY A 80 -11.95 8.54 -8.53
C GLY A 80 -12.73 9.85 -8.56
N ASP A 81 -14.01 9.75 -8.88
CA ASP A 81 -14.89 10.88 -9.09
C ASP A 81 -15.78 11.22 -7.87
N VAL A 82 -15.56 10.53 -6.72
CA VAL A 82 -16.35 10.73 -5.51
C VAL A 82 -15.48 11.10 -4.32
N LEU A 83 -16.07 11.71 -3.30
CA LEU A 83 -15.39 11.97 -2.04
C LEU A 83 -14.98 10.68 -1.34
N LEU A 84 -13.89 10.70 -0.58
CA LEU A 84 -13.42 9.55 0.21
C LEU A 84 -14.55 8.91 1.04
N SER A 85 -15.42 9.73 1.65
CA SER A 85 -16.56 9.29 2.45
C SER A 85 -17.70 8.63 1.65
N GLU A 86 -17.63 8.66 0.32
CA GLU A 86 -18.61 8.08 -0.61
C GLU A 86 -18.03 6.95 -1.44
N SER A 87 -16.75 6.65 -1.26
CA SER A 87 -15.98 5.69 -2.07
C SER A 87 -16.04 4.22 -1.59
N GLY A 88 -16.85 3.95 -0.55
CA GLY A 88 -16.85 2.68 0.16
C GLY A 88 -15.90 2.65 1.37
N MET A 89 -14.95 3.58 1.46
CA MET A 89 -14.02 3.68 2.60
C MET A 89 -14.71 4.08 3.91
N GLN A 90 -15.89 4.69 3.88
CA GLN A 90 -16.72 4.94 5.05
C GLN A 90 -17.17 3.65 5.75
N ASN A 91 -17.17 2.53 5.03
CA ASN A 91 -17.52 1.20 5.53
C ASN A 91 -16.29 0.33 5.82
N HIS A 92 -15.07 0.91 5.81
CA HIS A 92 -13.86 0.13 6.08
C HIS A 92 -13.92 -0.46 7.50
N PRO A 93 -13.67 -1.78 7.67
CA PRO A 93 -13.93 -2.47 8.94
C PRO A 93 -13.05 -1.99 10.11
N LEU A 94 -11.85 -1.47 9.84
CA LEU A 94 -10.90 -1.05 10.87
C LEU A 94 -10.74 0.48 10.94
N THR A 95 -10.79 1.15 9.81
CA THR A 95 -10.57 2.60 9.70
C THR A 95 -11.66 3.23 8.82
N PRO A 96 -12.91 3.35 9.29
CA PRO A 96 -14.00 3.96 8.52
C PRO A 96 -13.71 5.44 8.28
N MET A 97 -13.59 5.83 7.00
CA MET A 97 -13.27 7.20 6.58
C MET A 97 -14.57 7.94 6.27
N THR A 98 -15.17 8.54 7.28
CA THR A 98 -16.46 9.25 7.19
C THR A 98 -16.35 10.75 6.92
N ASP A 99 -15.16 11.33 7.14
CA ASP A 99 -14.85 12.73 6.81
C ASP A 99 -13.78 12.78 5.70
N PRO A 100 -14.09 13.37 4.52
CA PRO A 100 -13.13 13.49 3.44
C PRO A 100 -12.18 14.68 3.60
N ASN A 101 -12.38 15.57 4.58
CA ASN A 101 -11.52 16.73 4.82
C ASN A 101 -10.31 16.36 5.68
N LEU A 102 -9.15 16.25 5.05
CA LEU A 102 -7.93 15.77 5.68
C LEU A 102 -7.37 16.72 6.74
N VAL A 103 -7.64 18.02 6.63
CA VAL A 103 -7.23 19.01 7.66
C VAL A 103 -7.94 18.70 8.97
N ARG A 104 -9.26 18.46 8.93
CA ARG A 104 -10.04 18.11 10.13
C ARG A 104 -9.64 16.75 10.70
N VAL A 105 -9.48 15.75 9.81
CA VAL A 105 -9.09 14.38 10.21
C VAL A 105 -7.73 14.40 10.90
N LEU A 106 -6.74 15.07 10.32
CA LEU A 106 -5.40 15.16 10.92
C LEU A 106 -5.41 16.01 12.20
N GLN A 107 -6.15 17.13 12.23
CA GLN A 107 -6.25 17.98 13.42
C GLN A 107 -6.81 17.24 14.64
N ALA A 108 -7.71 16.28 14.43
CA ALA A 108 -8.26 15.48 15.53
C ALA A 108 -7.24 14.54 16.18
N GLN A 109 -6.11 14.24 15.50
CA GLN A 109 -5.08 13.30 15.93
C GLN A 109 -3.88 13.97 16.63
N THR A 110 -3.77 15.30 16.57
CA THR A 110 -2.56 16.01 17.03
C THR A 110 -2.94 17.31 17.78
N PRO A 111 -2.19 17.66 18.84
CA PRO A 111 -2.31 18.98 19.45
C PRO A 111 -1.68 20.07 18.58
N SER A 112 -0.85 19.73 17.62
CA SER A 112 -0.19 20.66 16.70
C SER A 112 -1.23 21.27 15.72
N ARG A 113 -1.08 22.56 15.42
CA ARG A 113 -1.98 23.21 14.47
C ARG A 113 -1.78 22.68 13.04
N VAL A 114 -2.86 22.27 12.39
CA VAL A 114 -2.88 21.77 11.02
C VAL A 114 -3.38 22.84 10.07
N GLY A 115 -2.68 23.07 8.95
CA GLY A 115 -3.03 24.03 7.91
C GLY A 115 -3.22 23.39 6.55
N LEU A 116 -3.35 24.25 5.53
CA LEU A 116 -3.54 23.85 4.13
C LEU A 116 -2.62 24.65 3.20
N ILE A 117 -1.95 23.92 2.30
CA ILE A 117 -1.34 24.47 1.08
C ILE A 117 -2.26 24.07 -0.06
N ASP A 118 -3.12 24.98 -0.47
CA ASP A 118 -4.15 24.67 -1.44
C ASP A 118 -3.62 24.64 -2.88
N HIS A 119 -4.42 24.08 -3.79
CA HIS A 119 -4.05 23.90 -5.18
C HIS A 119 -3.67 25.21 -5.89
N SER A 120 -4.26 26.33 -5.53
CA SER A 120 -3.93 27.64 -6.13
C SER A 120 -2.48 28.05 -5.85
N VAL A 121 -1.93 27.64 -4.71
CA VAL A 121 -0.51 27.81 -4.36
C VAL A 121 0.36 26.78 -5.07
N VAL A 122 -0.03 25.48 -5.02
CA VAL A 122 0.72 24.41 -5.65
C VAL A 122 0.89 24.64 -7.14
N ALA A 123 -0.14 25.09 -7.82
CA ALA A 123 -0.12 25.41 -9.25
C ALA A 123 0.92 26.48 -9.65
N GLN A 124 1.30 27.35 -8.72
CA GLN A 124 2.32 28.40 -8.94
C GLN A 124 3.76 27.90 -8.79
N GLY A 125 3.95 26.67 -8.27
CA GLY A 125 5.25 26.01 -8.20
C GLY A 125 6.06 26.28 -6.92
N GLU A 126 7.33 25.91 -6.95
CA GLU A 126 8.21 25.82 -5.79
C GLU A 126 8.24 27.09 -4.93
N ALA A 127 8.45 28.25 -5.54
CA ALA A 127 8.60 29.51 -4.81
C ALA A 127 7.35 29.87 -4.02
N ALA A 128 6.16 29.71 -4.61
CA ALA A 128 4.89 29.98 -3.96
C ALA A 128 4.63 28.99 -2.81
N ILE A 129 4.96 27.70 -3.01
CA ILE A 129 4.82 26.66 -1.97
C ILE A 129 5.72 27.00 -0.78
N ARG A 130 7.00 27.36 -1.00
CA ARG A 130 7.95 27.74 0.07
C ARG A 130 7.45 28.99 0.83
N THR A 131 7.02 30.02 0.11
CA THR A 131 6.45 31.22 0.72
C THR A 131 5.24 30.87 1.60
N ARG A 132 4.36 29.97 1.14
CA ARG A 132 3.20 29.54 1.93
C ARG A 132 3.62 28.71 3.16
N ILE A 133 4.62 27.87 3.06
CA ILE A 133 5.22 27.15 4.20
C ILE A 133 5.70 28.15 5.26
N ASP A 134 6.45 29.19 4.87
CA ASP A 134 6.96 30.20 5.81
C ASP A 134 5.82 30.97 6.48
N GLN A 135 4.76 31.33 5.74
CA GLN A 135 3.57 31.96 6.30
C GLN A 135 2.87 31.05 7.33
N LEU A 136 2.66 29.78 7.00
CA LEU A 136 2.04 28.79 7.88
C LEU A 136 2.85 28.60 9.16
N LYS A 137 4.18 28.53 9.05
CA LYS A 137 5.09 28.47 10.21
C LYS A 137 4.93 29.71 11.09
N ALA A 138 4.89 30.90 10.51
CA ALA A 138 4.65 32.15 11.25
C ALA A 138 3.28 32.21 11.92
N GLU A 139 2.28 31.54 11.35
CA GLU A 139 0.93 31.37 11.92
C GLU A 139 0.89 30.29 13.03
N GLY A 140 2.01 29.60 13.33
CA GLY A 140 2.10 28.53 14.32
C GLY A 140 1.58 27.17 13.83
N VAL A 141 1.40 27.00 12.51
CA VAL A 141 1.05 25.73 11.89
C VAL A 141 2.29 24.84 11.84
N ARG A 142 2.15 23.58 12.23
CA ARG A 142 3.25 22.59 12.25
C ARG A 142 3.10 21.49 11.21
N MET A 143 1.89 21.21 10.77
CA MET A 143 1.60 20.25 9.71
C MET A 143 0.69 20.91 8.67
N ALA A 144 0.97 20.74 7.39
CA ALA A 144 0.10 21.27 6.34
C ALA A 144 -0.35 20.17 5.40
N VAL A 145 -1.67 20.00 5.26
CA VAL A 145 -2.22 19.20 4.15
C VAL A 145 -1.90 19.93 2.85
N VAL A 146 -1.48 19.17 1.81
CA VAL A 146 -1.13 19.72 0.51
C VAL A 146 -2.05 19.15 -0.55
N ASP A 147 -2.66 20.02 -1.33
CA ASP A 147 -3.46 19.64 -2.49
C ASP A 147 -2.58 19.15 -3.64
N ALA A 148 -3.05 18.11 -4.33
CA ALA A 148 -2.53 17.68 -5.62
C ALA A 148 -3.60 16.94 -6.41
N VAL A 149 -3.85 17.36 -7.65
CA VAL A 149 -4.86 16.77 -8.55
C VAL A 149 -4.23 16.10 -9.77
N SER A 150 -2.92 16.27 -9.96
CA SER A 150 -2.16 15.69 -11.07
C SER A 150 -0.74 15.31 -10.62
N ASN A 151 -0.07 14.44 -11.39
CA ASN A 151 1.34 14.15 -11.17
C ASN A 151 2.22 15.41 -11.36
N ALA A 152 1.79 16.34 -12.22
CA ALA A 152 2.48 17.61 -12.37
C ALA A 152 2.52 18.41 -11.06
N ASP A 153 1.49 18.33 -10.22
CA ASP A 153 1.48 18.98 -8.91
C ASP A 153 2.47 18.33 -7.95
N LEU A 154 2.58 16.99 -7.97
CA LEU A 154 3.57 16.26 -7.18
C LEU A 154 5.01 16.62 -7.60
N LEU A 155 5.25 16.77 -8.90
CA LEU A 155 6.54 17.22 -9.44
C LEU A 155 6.87 18.66 -9.06
N ARG A 156 5.85 19.55 -8.99
CA ARG A 156 6.04 20.94 -8.49
C ARG A 156 6.32 20.99 -6.99
N LEU A 157 5.68 20.09 -6.24
CA LEU A 157 5.87 19.98 -4.80
C LEU A 157 7.27 19.49 -4.44
N GLY A 158 7.79 18.50 -5.17
CA GLY A 158 9.06 17.84 -4.87
C GLY A 158 10.23 18.81 -4.56
N PRO A 159 10.58 19.77 -5.43
CA PRO A 159 11.63 20.74 -5.18
C PRO A 159 11.41 21.61 -3.93
N ALA A 160 10.15 21.94 -3.61
CA ALA A 160 9.83 22.71 -2.42
C ALA A 160 10.14 21.97 -1.11
N LEU A 161 10.21 20.64 -1.15
CA LEU A 161 10.51 19.78 -0.01
C LEU A 161 12.01 19.50 0.17
N LYS A 162 12.88 20.07 -0.70
CA LYS A 162 14.32 19.91 -0.58
C LYS A 162 14.82 20.49 0.74
N GLY A 163 15.57 19.68 1.50
CA GLY A 163 16.11 20.06 2.82
C GLY A 163 15.10 19.96 3.97
N MET A 164 13.88 19.55 3.73
CA MET A 164 12.91 19.26 4.81
C MET A 164 13.29 17.94 5.48
N PRO A 165 13.58 17.91 6.81
CA PRO A 165 14.05 16.69 7.48
C PRO A 165 13.02 15.55 7.49
N LEU A 166 11.72 15.90 7.55
CA LEU A 166 10.60 14.97 7.54
C LEU A 166 9.61 15.33 6.43
N VAL A 167 9.28 14.37 5.60
CA VAL A 167 8.16 14.44 4.66
C VAL A 167 7.13 13.37 5.06
N THR A 168 5.87 13.74 5.24
CA THR A 168 4.82 12.74 5.51
C THR A 168 3.82 12.72 4.36
N ALA A 169 3.61 11.56 3.75
CA ALA A 169 2.76 11.45 2.58
C ALA A 169 2.33 10.01 2.25
N GLY A 170 1.43 9.89 1.28
CA GLY A 170 1.27 8.66 0.50
C GLY A 170 2.45 8.44 -0.45
N SER A 171 2.45 7.36 -1.22
CA SER A 171 3.56 7.04 -2.15
C SER A 171 3.72 8.02 -3.30
N GLY A 172 2.67 8.76 -3.68
CA GLY A 172 2.68 9.64 -4.84
C GLY A 172 3.73 10.77 -4.77
N VAL A 173 3.91 11.38 -3.60
CA VAL A 173 4.88 12.49 -3.42
C VAL A 173 6.32 12.08 -3.72
N ALA A 174 6.66 10.81 -3.52
CA ALA A 174 8.00 10.30 -3.81
C ALA A 174 8.43 10.49 -5.28
N ILE A 175 7.49 10.64 -6.21
CA ILE A 175 7.78 10.92 -7.63
C ILE A 175 8.60 12.21 -7.80
N GLY A 176 8.33 13.23 -6.99
CA GLY A 176 8.98 14.54 -7.07
C GLY A 176 10.32 14.64 -6.33
N LEU A 177 10.69 13.67 -5.49
CA LEU A 177 11.84 13.80 -4.59
C LEU A 177 13.21 13.45 -5.22
N PRO A 178 13.34 12.47 -6.15
CA PRO A 178 14.66 12.03 -6.64
C PRO A 178 15.54 13.14 -7.20
N GLY A 179 14.93 14.13 -7.88
CA GLY A 179 15.64 15.29 -8.41
C GLY A 179 16.34 16.12 -7.34
N ASN A 180 15.85 16.13 -6.10
CA ASN A 180 16.49 16.84 -4.98
C ASN A 180 17.86 16.26 -4.60
N PHE A 181 18.10 15.00 -4.95
CA PHE A 181 19.32 14.24 -4.68
C PHE A 181 20.16 13.99 -5.93
N GLY A 182 19.86 14.68 -7.04
CA GLY A 182 20.57 14.49 -8.29
C GLY A 182 20.33 13.15 -8.98
N VAL A 183 19.28 12.42 -8.58
CA VAL A 183 18.91 11.14 -9.18
C VAL A 183 18.06 11.39 -10.42
N ALA A 184 18.51 10.91 -11.57
CA ALA A 184 17.77 10.95 -12.83
C ALA A 184 17.06 9.62 -13.09
N PRO A 185 15.91 9.63 -13.82
CA PRO A 185 15.27 8.41 -14.27
C PRO A 185 16.21 7.53 -15.11
N CYS A 186 16.14 6.21 -14.88
CA CYS A 186 16.94 5.23 -15.62
C CYS A 186 16.10 4.02 -15.96
N ASN A 187 15.92 3.73 -17.26
CA ASN A 187 15.13 2.58 -17.72
C ASN A 187 15.72 1.23 -17.31
N GLU A 188 17.06 1.15 -17.17
CA GLU A 188 17.74 -0.06 -16.71
C GLU A 188 17.39 -0.43 -15.26
N ALA A 189 16.99 0.55 -14.43
CA ALA A 189 16.61 0.31 -13.05
C ALA A 189 15.40 -0.62 -12.92
N ALA A 190 14.49 -0.58 -13.89
CA ALA A 190 13.27 -1.41 -13.93
C ALA A 190 13.47 -2.78 -14.57
N ARG A 191 14.67 -3.07 -15.12
CA ARG A 191 14.93 -4.35 -15.82
C ARG A 191 15.10 -5.47 -14.80
N LEU A 192 14.24 -6.48 -14.88
CA LEU A 192 14.31 -7.72 -14.09
C LEU A 192 14.95 -8.84 -14.90
N PRO A 193 15.45 -9.91 -14.26
CA PRO A 193 15.80 -11.16 -14.95
C PRO A 193 14.63 -11.72 -15.75
N ALA A 194 14.89 -12.56 -16.74
CA ALA A 194 13.82 -13.22 -17.50
C ALA A 194 12.97 -14.10 -16.59
N ALA A 195 11.65 -13.96 -16.70
CA ALA A 195 10.71 -14.71 -15.89
C ALA A 195 10.56 -16.14 -16.43
N GLN A 196 10.59 -17.12 -15.53
CA GLN A 196 10.43 -18.53 -15.84
C GLN A 196 9.55 -19.21 -14.78
N GLY A 197 9.24 -20.49 -14.96
CA GLY A 197 8.52 -21.31 -13.99
C GLY A 197 7.01 -21.10 -13.97
N LEU A 198 6.35 -21.74 -13.03
CA LEU A 198 4.91 -21.78 -12.89
C LEU A 198 4.35 -20.46 -12.36
N GLN A 199 3.06 -20.21 -12.64
CA GLN A 199 2.35 -18.97 -12.33
C GLN A 199 1.25 -19.23 -11.31
N ALA A 200 1.16 -18.39 -10.27
CA ALA A 200 0.08 -18.49 -9.29
C ALA A 200 -0.34 -17.11 -8.75
N ILE A 201 -1.55 -17.07 -8.24
CA ILE A 201 -2.15 -15.91 -7.59
C ILE A 201 -2.67 -16.35 -6.23
N VAL A 202 -2.36 -15.58 -5.19
CA VAL A 202 -3.02 -15.71 -3.89
C VAL A 202 -3.70 -14.39 -3.52
N SER A 203 -4.92 -14.45 -3.01
CA SER A 203 -5.71 -13.25 -2.70
C SER A 203 -6.45 -13.37 -1.37
N GLY A 204 -6.16 -12.45 -0.45
CA GLY A 204 -6.88 -12.28 0.83
C GLY A 204 -7.66 -10.97 0.94
N SER A 205 -7.58 -10.11 -0.08
CA SER A 205 -8.23 -8.80 -0.06
C SER A 205 -9.74 -8.89 -0.30
N CYS A 206 -10.51 -8.14 0.51
CA CYS A 206 -11.96 -8.01 0.38
C CYS A 206 -12.41 -6.70 -0.28
N SER A 207 -11.48 -5.96 -0.91
CA SER A 207 -11.80 -4.70 -1.60
C SER A 207 -12.66 -4.95 -2.84
N VAL A 208 -13.45 -3.95 -3.23
CA VAL A 208 -14.28 -3.99 -4.44
C VAL A 208 -13.42 -4.29 -5.68
N ALA A 209 -12.27 -3.63 -5.82
CA ALA A 209 -11.38 -3.83 -6.96
C ALA A 209 -10.87 -5.28 -7.03
N THR A 210 -10.44 -5.86 -5.89
CA THR A 210 -9.96 -7.25 -5.88
C THR A 210 -11.09 -8.25 -6.14
N ASN A 211 -12.30 -8.01 -5.61
CA ASN A 211 -13.47 -8.84 -5.94
C ASN A 211 -13.73 -8.86 -7.47
N GLN A 212 -13.67 -7.69 -8.12
CA GLN A 212 -13.82 -7.60 -9.57
C GLN A 212 -12.71 -8.36 -10.33
N GLN A 213 -11.46 -8.29 -9.88
CA GLN A 213 -10.31 -9.00 -10.46
C GLN A 213 -10.44 -10.53 -10.33
N VAL A 214 -10.90 -11.01 -9.16
CA VAL A 214 -11.21 -12.44 -8.95
C VAL A 214 -12.31 -12.90 -9.89
N MET A 215 -13.39 -12.13 -10.00
CA MET A 215 -14.51 -12.45 -10.89
C MET A 215 -14.10 -12.44 -12.37
N ASP A 216 -13.25 -11.49 -12.79
CA ASP A 216 -12.72 -11.43 -14.15
C ASP A 216 -11.89 -12.68 -14.47
N PHE A 217 -10.99 -13.07 -13.57
CA PHE A 217 -10.17 -14.27 -13.72
C PHE A 217 -11.01 -15.54 -13.85
N ILE A 218 -12.05 -15.68 -13.03
CA ILE A 218 -12.99 -16.82 -13.07
C ILE A 218 -13.80 -16.81 -14.39
N LYS A 219 -14.31 -15.65 -14.80
CA LYS A 219 -15.07 -15.51 -16.07
C LYS A 219 -14.20 -15.84 -17.29
N ALA A 220 -12.89 -15.61 -17.22
CA ALA A 220 -11.95 -16.02 -18.25
C ALA A 220 -11.71 -17.55 -18.30
N GLY A 221 -12.41 -18.34 -17.50
CA GLY A 221 -12.31 -19.80 -17.45
C GLY A 221 -11.01 -20.31 -16.82
N LYS A 222 -10.34 -19.48 -16.03
CA LYS A 222 -9.08 -19.84 -15.37
C LYS A 222 -9.34 -20.57 -14.04
N PRO A 223 -8.47 -21.55 -13.67
CA PRO A 223 -8.64 -22.31 -12.43
C PRO A 223 -8.59 -21.42 -11.18
N ALA A 224 -9.64 -21.44 -10.39
CA ALA A 224 -9.75 -20.66 -9.16
C ALA A 224 -10.35 -21.50 -8.03
N LEU A 225 -9.74 -21.44 -6.85
CA LEU A 225 -10.20 -22.12 -5.63
C LEU A 225 -10.47 -21.10 -4.53
N ALA A 226 -11.73 -21.06 -4.07
CA ALA A 226 -12.10 -20.32 -2.87
C ALA A 226 -11.75 -21.12 -1.61
N ILE A 227 -11.08 -20.49 -0.64
CA ILE A 227 -10.87 -21.08 0.69
C ILE A 227 -11.92 -20.56 1.67
N ASP A 228 -12.43 -21.44 2.53
CA ASP A 228 -13.45 -21.11 3.52
C ASP A 228 -12.80 -20.88 4.90
N PRO A 229 -12.87 -19.64 5.44
CA PRO A 229 -12.33 -19.33 6.76
C PRO A 229 -12.97 -20.15 7.90
N LEU A 230 -14.23 -20.60 7.75
CA LEU A 230 -14.88 -21.43 8.76
C LEU A 230 -14.29 -22.84 8.83
N ARG A 231 -13.83 -23.38 7.70
CA ARG A 231 -13.13 -24.68 7.69
C ARG A 231 -11.77 -24.56 8.35
N ILE A 232 -11.05 -23.45 8.13
CA ILE A 232 -9.78 -23.15 8.83
C ILE A 232 -10.04 -23.12 10.34
N ALA A 233 -11.06 -22.39 10.78
CA ALA A 233 -11.45 -22.29 12.19
C ALA A 233 -11.85 -23.64 12.82
N ALA A 234 -12.38 -24.54 12.02
CA ALA A 234 -12.71 -25.91 12.42
C ALA A 234 -11.50 -26.87 12.48
N GLY A 235 -10.28 -26.36 12.19
CA GLY A 235 -9.02 -27.14 12.25
C GLY A 235 -8.75 -27.98 11.00
N VAL A 236 -9.45 -27.71 9.88
CA VAL A 236 -9.16 -28.39 8.61
C VAL A 236 -7.89 -27.82 8.02
N ASP A 237 -7.01 -28.68 7.52
CA ASP A 237 -5.80 -28.27 6.79
C ASP A 237 -6.15 -27.82 5.35
N VAL A 238 -6.75 -26.64 5.26
CA VAL A 238 -7.16 -26.02 4.00
C VAL A 238 -5.95 -25.70 3.12
N ALA A 239 -4.78 -25.48 3.72
CA ALA A 239 -3.54 -25.23 2.96
C ALA A 239 -3.12 -26.49 2.19
N ALA A 240 -3.11 -27.66 2.83
CA ALA A 240 -2.78 -28.90 2.15
C ALA A 240 -3.78 -29.23 1.03
N GLU A 241 -5.07 -29.02 1.26
CA GLU A 241 -6.09 -29.23 0.22
C GLU A 241 -5.92 -28.29 -0.97
N ALA A 242 -5.65 -27.00 -0.72
CA ALA A 242 -5.42 -26.02 -1.78
C ALA A 242 -4.17 -26.34 -2.61
N LEU A 243 -3.11 -26.80 -1.97
CA LEU A 243 -1.89 -27.21 -2.66
C LEU A 243 -2.09 -28.47 -3.51
N ALA A 244 -2.81 -29.47 -3.00
CA ALA A 244 -3.17 -30.66 -3.76
C ALA A 244 -4.05 -30.34 -4.98
N TRP A 245 -5.02 -29.42 -4.81
CA TRP A 245 -5.83 -28.92 -5.91
C TRP A 245 -4.96 -28.17 -6.95
N ALA A 246 -4.05 -27.30 -6.51
CA ALA A 246 -3.20 -26.55 -7.40
C ALA A 246 -2.30 -27.43 -8.26
N GLU A 247 -1.76 -28.54 -7.73
CA GLU A 247 -0.94 -29.50 -8.47
C GLU A 247 -1.62 -30.05 -9.72
N GLY A 248 -2.95 -30.27 -9.66
CA GLY A 248 -3.73 -30.73 -10.81
C GLY A 248 -3.98 -29.70 -11.90
N HIS A 249 -3.73 -28.42 -11.66
CA HIS A 249 -4.13 -27.33 -12.55
C HIS A 249 -2.95 -26.43 -13.01
N ILE A 250 -1.94 -26.27 -12.17
CA ILE A 250 -0.88 -25.26 -12.35
C ILE A 250 -0.01 -25.49 -13.60
N GLY A 251 0.08 -26.72 -14.09
CA GLY A 251 0.81 -27.04 -15.33
C GLY A 251 0.15 -26.52 -16.60
N GLN A 252 -1.12 -26.09 -16.55
CA GLN A 252 -1.89 -25.62 -17.69
C GLN A 252 -1.96 -24.07 -17.76
N GLY A 253 -1.45 -23.38 -16.74
CA GLY A 253 -1.44 -21.91 -16.65
C GLY A 253 -1.59 -21.42 -15.22
N PRO A 254 -1.81 -20.11 -15.03
CA PRO A 254 -1.93 -19.55 -13.69
C PRO A 254 -3.15 -20.09 -12.94
N VAL A 255 -2.96 -20.39 -11.65
CA VAL A 255 -4.02 -20.75 -10.72
C VAL A 255 -4.26 -19.64 -9.72
N LEU A 256 -5.51 -19.48 -9.26
CA LEU A 256 -5.88 -18.52 -8.22
C LEU A 256 -6.39 -19.26 -6.98
N VAL A 257 -5.79 -19.00 -5.82
CA VAL A 257 -6.35 -19.39 -4.52
C VAL A 257 -6.74 -18.13 -3.75
N TYR A 258 -7.99 -18.05 -3.29
CA TYR A 258 -8.50 -16.81 -2.71
C TYR A 258 -9.45 -17.03 -1.54
N SER A 259 -9.36 -16.13 -0.55
CA SER A 259 -10.36 -15.93 0.50
C SER A 259 -11.16 -14.63 0.28
N THR A 260 -10.93 -13.98 -0.86
CA THR A 260 -11.62 -12.75 -1.25
C THR A 260 -13.13 -12.97 -1.23
N ALA A 261 -13.83 -12.13 -0.48
CA ALA A 261 -15.27 -12.21 -0.31
C ALA A 261 -15.87 -10.80 -0.21
N GLU A 262 -17.18 -10.72 -0.40
CA GLU A 262 -17.93 -9.49 -0.20
C GLU A 262 -17.83 -9.01 1.26
N PRO A 263 -17.77 -7.69 1.52
CA PRO A 263 -17.62 -7.14 2.88
C PRO A 263 -18.69 -7.62 3.88
N SER A 264 -19.90 -7.95 3.41
CA SER A 264 -20.98 -8.50 4.23
C SER A 264 -20.66 -9.92 4.74
N ALA A 265 -20.11 -10.77 3.88
CA ALA A 265 -19.70 -12.12 4.25
C ALA A 265 -18.51 -12.09 5.23
N VAL A 266 -17.56 -11.19 5.02
CA VAL A 266 -16.42 -10.99 5.95
C VAL A 266 -16.93 -10.59 7.34
N ARG A 267 -17.84 -9.61 7.43
CA ARG A 267 -18.44 -9.21 8.71
C ARG A 267 -19.16 -10.36 9.43
N ALA A 268 -19.85 -11.20 8.68
CA ALA A 268 -20.54 -12.37 9.25
C ALA A 268 -19.55 -13.39 9.85
N ILE A 269 -18.40 -13.61 9.22
CA ILE A 269 -17.33 -14.47 9.72
C ILE A 269 -16.65 -13.84 10.92
N GLN A 270 -16.31 -12.56 10.86
CA GLN A 270 -15.73 -11.79 11.95
C GLN A 270 -16.64 -11.77 13.20
N GLY A 271 -17.96 -11.68 13.00
CA GLY A 271 -18.93 -11.77 14.10
C GLY A 271 -18.94 -13.12 14.81
N LYS A 272 -18.57 -14.21 14.11
CA LYS A 272 -18.49 -15.56 14.70
C LYS A 272 -17.16 -15.87 15.36
N LEU A 273 -16.05 -15.39 14.80
CA LEU A 273 -14.69 -15.80 15.18
C LEU A 273 -13.91 -14.69 15.92
N GLY A 274 -14.38 -13.45 15.90
CA GLY A 274 -13.61 -12.26 16.26
C GLY A 274 -12.79 -11.77 15.06
N SER A 275 -12.70 -10.44 14.92
CA SER A 275 -12.10 -9.80 13.74
C SER A 275 -10.61 -10.13 13.59
N GLU A 276 -9.81 -9.95 14.66
CA GLU A 276 -8.37 -10.20 14.63
C GLU A 276 -8.04 -11.67 14.38
N LYS A 277 -8.72 -12.57 15.09
CA LYS A 277 -8.48 -14.02 14.96
C LYS A 277 -8.83 -14.53 13.56
N ALA A 278 -9.97 -14.08 13.00
CA ALA A 278 -10.37 -14.46 11.65
C ALA A 278 -9.37 -13.97 10.59
N GLY A 279 -8.89 -12.73 10.70
CA GLY A 279 -7.87 -12.16 9.81
C GLY A 279 -6.56 -12.95 9.88
N ALA A 280 -6.00 -13.09 11.06
CA ALA A 280 -4.71 -13.77 11.26
C ALA A 280 -4.71 -15.21 10.71
N MET A 281 -5.76 -16.00 10.99
CA MET A 281 -5.88 -17.37 10.50
C MET A 281 -5.90 -17.46 8.96
N VAL A 282 -6.63 -16.57 8.32
CA VAL A 282 -6.69 -16.51 6.84
C VAL A 282 -5.34 -16.11 6.26
N GLU A 283 -4.68 -15.12 6.83
CA GLU A 283 -3.37 -14.65 6.39
C GLU A 283 -2.30 -15.72 6.54
N GLU A 284 -2.25 -16.43 7.68
CA GLU A 284 -1.35 -17.55 7.90
C GLU A 284 -1.59 -18.69 6.89
N THR A 285 -2.85 -19.01 6.63
CA THR A 285 -3.20 -20.06 5.66
C THR A 285 -2.79 -19.67 4.24
N ILE A 286 -3.08 -18.45 3.79
CA ILE A 286 -2.69 -17.97 2.45
C ILE A 286 -1.16 -17.89 2.34
N ALA A 287 -0.47 -17.47 3.38
CA ALA A 287 0.99 -17.43 3.40
C ALA A 287 1.61 -18.83 3.31
N ALA A 288 1.03 -19.82 4.00
CA ALA A 288 1.44 -21.22 3.89
C ALA A 288 1.18 -21.77 2.48
N ILE A 289 0.04 -21.43 1.86
CA ILE A 289 -0.26 -21.79 0.46
C ILE A 289 0.76 -21.14 -0.49
N ALA A 290 1.05 -19.85 -0.36
CA ALA A 290 2.02 -19.16 -1.20
C ALA A 290 3.41 -19.82 -1.13
N ARG A 291 3.88 -20.15 0.07
CA ARG A 291 5.14 -20.86 0.27
C ARG A 291 5.11 -22.25 -0.35
N GLY A 292 4.05 -23.03 -0.12
CA GLY A 292 3.89 -24.35 -0.69
C GLY A 292 3.84 -24.36 -2.23
N LEU A 293 3.25 -23.32 -2.84
CA LEU A 293 3.27 -23.12 -4.30
C LEU A 293 4.69 -22.84 -4.82
N VAL A 294 5.45 -21.98 -4.12
CA VAL A 294 6.85 -21.69 -4.49
C VAL A 294 7.73 -22.96 -4.38
N GLN A 295 7.54 -23.79 -3.35
CA GLN A 295 8.22 -25.08 -3.20
C GLN A 295 7.89 -26.05 -4.35
N ARG A 296 6.73 -25.89 -4.99
CA ARG A 296 6.27 -26.68 -6.15
C ARG A 296 6.65 -26.09 -7.50
N GLY A 297 7.52 -25.08 -7.52
CA GLY A 297 8.06 -24.51 -8.76
C GLY A 297 7.35 -23.25 -9.25
N VAL A 298 6.46 -22.64 -8.48
CA VAL A 298 5.98 -21.28 -8.80
C VAL A 298 7.15 -20.31 -8.71
N ARG A 299 7.35 -19.56 -9.79
CA ARG A 299 8.38 -18.52 -9.90
C ARG A 299 7.81 -17.17 -10.34
N GLN A 300 6.49 -17.13 -10.59
CA GLN A 300 5.74 -15.91 -10.91
C GLN A 300 4.52 -15.88 -9.99
N LEU A 301 4.55 -15.04 -8.96
CA LEU A 301 3.53 -15.01 -7.91
C LEU A 301 2.88 -13.63 -7.80
N ILE A 302 1.56 -13.59 -7.90
CA ILE A 302 0.76 -12.40 -7.58
C ILE A 302 0.18 -12.56 -6.18
N VAL A 303 0.38 -11.56 -5.32
CA VAL A 303 -0.23 -11.50 -3.98
C VAL A 303 -1.15 -10.28 -3.90
N ALA A 304 -2.43 -10.50 -3.64
CA ALA A 304 -3.44 -9.45 -3.56
C ALA A 304 -3.98 -9.28 -2.13
N GLY A 305 -3.71 -8.12 -1.56
CA GLY A 305 -4.05 -7.72 -0.20
C GLY A 305 -2.83 -7.14 0.52
N GLY A 306 -3.02 -6.06 1.29
CA GLY A 306 -1.91 -5.42 2.01
C GLY A 306 -1.32 -6.30 3.09
N GLU A 307 -2.16 -6.78 3.99
CA GLU A 307 -1.81 -7.70 5.10
C GLU A 307 -1.35 -9.04 4.54
N THR A 308 -2.08 -9.58 3.58
CA THR A 308 -1.69 -10.81 2.85
C THR A 308 -0.30 -10.71 2.24
N SER A 309 0.04 -9.56 1.65
CA SER A 309 1.38 -9.32 1.08
C SER A 309 2.47 -9.41 2.14
N GLY A 310 2.24 -8.79 3.29
CA GLY A 310 3.17 -8.85 4.42
C GLY A 310 3.38 -10.29 4.92
N ALA A 311 2.30 -11.03 5.14
CA ALA A 311 2.34 -12.41 5.59
C ALA A 311 3.07 -13.33 4.58
N CYS A 312 2.79 -13.19 3.28
CA CYS A 312 3.47 -13.96 2.23
C CYS A 312 4.96 -13.66 2.15
N VAL A 313 5.36 -12.38 2.20
CA VAL A 313 6.78 -11.97 2.17
C VAL A 313 7.55 -12.58 3.35
N GLN A 314 6.96 -12.54 4.55
CA GLN A 314 7.55 -13.16 5.74
C GLN A 314 7.66 -14.68 5.62
N ALA A 315 6.59 -15.36 5.21
CA ALA A 315 6.58 -16.82 5.05
C ALA A 315 7.56 -17.32 3.98
N LEU A 316 7.78 -16.53 2.92
CA LEU A 316 8.74 -16.81 1.87
C LEU A 316 10.19 -16.46 2.27
N GLY A 317 10.40 -15.80 3.42
CA GLY A 317 11.73 -15.38 3.87
C GLY A 317 12.37 -14.32 2.96
N ILE A 318 11.57 -13.51 2.28
CA ILE A 318 12.07 -12.47 1.39
C ILE A 318 12.50 -11.26 2.23
N THR A 319 13.78 -10.89 2.12
CA THR A 319 14.36 -9.75 2.84
C THR A 319 14.67 -8.56 1.92
N GLN A 320 14.81 -8.81 0.62
CA GLN A 320 15.12 -7.80 -0.38
C GLN A 320 14.36 -8.08 -1.68
N MET A 321 13.91 -7.03 -2.34
CA MET A 321 13.28 -7.10 -3.66
C MET A 321 13.85 -6.02 -4.58
N ARG A 322 14.18 -6.40 -5.81
CA ARG A 322 14.45 -5.46 -6.89
C ARG A 322 13.12 -5.07 -7.54
N ILE A 323 12.85 -3.79 -7.62
CA ILE A 323 11.62 -3.26 -8.24
C ILE A 323 11.81 -3.22 -9.74
N GLY A 324 10.85 -3.76 -10.48
CA GLY A 324 10.82 -3.78 -11.94
C GLY A 324 9.78 -2.86 -12.55
N ALA A 325 9.34 -3.21 -13.76
CA ALA A 325 8.36 -2.42 -14.49
C ALA A 325 7.00 -2.41 -13.79
N GLN A 326 6.34 -1.26 -13.86
CA GLN A 326 5.01 -1.05 -13.32
C GLN A 326 3.96 -1.78 -14.19
N ILE A 327 3.12 -2.60 -13.56
CA ILE A 327 1.98 -3.26 -14.19
C ILE A 327 0.81 -2.29 -14.30
N ASP A 328 0.45 -1.71 -13.18
CA ASP A 328 -0.54 -0.65 -13.02
C ASP A 328 -0.01 0.40 -12.04
N PRO A 329 -0.56 1.62 -11.99
CA PRO A 329 -0.09 2.66 -11.10
C PRO A 329 0.10 2.17 -9.65
N GLY A 330 1.35 2.24 -9.17
CA GLY A 330 1.75 1.82 -7.83
C GLY A 330 1.88 0.32 -7.61
N VAL A 331 1.80 -0.50 -8.64
CA VAL A 331 1.96 -1.96 -8.55
C VAL A 331 2.98 -2.47 -9.57
N PRO A 332 4.25 -2.60 -9.21
CA PRO A 332 5.29 -3.13 -10.08
C PRO A 332 5.40 -4.65 -9.96
N TRP A 333 5.99 -5.30 -10.95
CA TRP A 333 6.68 -6.55 -10.73
C TRP A 333 7.95 -6.31 -9.91
N CYS A 334 8.26 -7.23 -9.02
CA CYS A 334 9.51 -7.27 -8.28
C CYS A 334 10.19 -8.62 -8.50
N HIS A 335 11.50 -8.65 -8.31
CA HIS A 335 12.29 -9.87 -8.29
C HIS A 335 12.97 -10.03 -6.93
N ALA A 336 12.86 -11.21 -6.34
CA ALA A 336 13.45 -11.57 -5.07
C ALA A 336 14.17 -12.91 -5.16
N VAL A 337 15.14 -13.12 -4.27
CA VAL A 337 15.69 -14.45 -3.98
C VAL A 337 15.09 -14.88 -2.64
N ALA A 338 14.54 -16.08 -2.60
CA ALA A 338 13.92 -16.65 -1.41
C ALA A 338 14.55 -18.03 -1.10
N PRO A 339 14.50 -18.51 0.15
CA PRO A 339 15.06 -19.84 0.52
C PRO A 339 14.55 -20.98 -0.37
N ASP A 340 13.25 -20.96 -0.70
CA ASP A 340 12.59 -21.96 -1.54
C ASP A 340 12.59 -21.60 -3.05
N ALA A 341 13.23 -20.48 -3.45
CA ALA A 341 13.38 -20.02 -4.83
C ALA A 341 14.75 -19.33 -5.02
N LYS A 342 15.83 -20.10 -4.90
CA LYS A 342 17.21 -19.59 -5.02
C LYS A 342 17.56 -19.13 -6.43
N ASP A 343 16.86 -19.64 -7.42
CA ASP A 343 16.90 -19.27 -8.84
C ASP A 343 16.15 -17.96 -9.14
N GLY A 344 15.41 -17.43 -8.16
CA GLY A 344 14.67 -16.20 -8.23
C GLY A 344 13.16 -16.40 -8.28
N LEU A 345 12.44 -15.41 -7.78
CA LEU A 345 10.99 -15.34 -7.74
C LEU A 345 10.54 -13.95 -8.24
N HIS A 346 9.75 -13.93 -9.30
CA HIS A 346 9.01 -12.74 -9.68
C HIS A 346 7.76 -12.66 -8.81
N ILE A 347 7.63 -11.58 -8.07
CA ILE A 347 6.50 -11.36 -7.16
C ILE A 347 5.94 -9.96 -7.35
N THR A 348 4.63 -9.83 -7.37
CA THR A 348 3.97 -8.53 -7.26
C THR A 348 3.06 -8.49 -6.04
N LEU A 349 3.17 -7.40 -5.29
CA LEU A 349 2.42 -7.15 -4.06
C LEU A 349 1.39 -6.06 -4.34
N LYS A 350 0.13 -6.47 -4.46
CA LYS A 350 -0.95 -5.58 -4.84
C LYS A 350 -1.79 -5.17 -3.62
N SER A 351 -1.83 -3.88 -3.30
CA SER A 351 -2.83 -3.36 -2.37
C SER A 351 -4.25 -3.65 -2.89
N GLY A 352 -5.19 -3.90 -1.99
CA GLY A 352 -6.54 -4.32 -2.34
C GLY A 352 -7.25 -3.44 -3.38
N ASN A 353 -7.12 -2.12 -3.23
CA ASN A 353 -7.80 -1.13 -4.09
C ASN A 353 -7.04 -0.77 -5.38
N PHE A 354 -5.94 -1.44 -5.71
CA PHE A 354 -5.09 -1.12 -6.84
C PHE A 354 -5.28 -2.11 -7.99
N GLY A 355 -4.90 -1.67 -9.18
CA GLY A 355 -4.93 -2.45 -10.40
C GLY A 355 -6.28 -2.39 -11.14
N SER A 356 -6.21 -2.55 -12.46
CA SER A 356 -7.38 -2.67 -13.34
C SER A 356 -8.11 -3.99 -13.12
N THR A 357 -9.31 -4.11 -13.67
CA THR A 357 -10.15 -5.32 -13.53
C THR A 357 -9.46 -6.57 -14.06
N ASP A 358 -8.69 -6.46 -15.16
CA ASP A 358 -7.92 -7.53 -15.81
C ASP A 358 -6.53 -7.78 -15.21
N PHE A 359 -6.23 -7.20 -14.04
CA PHE A 359 -4.89 -7.21 -13.44
C PHE A 359 -4.27 -8.62 -13.37
N PHE A 360 -5.03 -9.62 -12.96
CA PHE A 360 -4.52 -10.98 -12.73
C PHE A 360 -4.10 -11.71 -14.02
N THR A 361 -4.69 -11.36 -15.14
CA THR A 361 -4.33 -11.92 -16.45
C THR A 361 -3.23 -11.11 -17.14
N LYS A 362 -3.37 -9.79 -17.15
CA LYS A 362 -2.46 -8.84 -17.78
C LYS A 362 -1.06 -8.87 -17.17
N ALA A 363 -0.96 -9.03 -15.85
CA ALA A 363 0.32 -8.97 -15.14
C ALA A 363 1.31 -10.03 -15.66
N PHE A 364 0.88 -11.27 -15.85
CA PHE A 364 1.74 -12.33 -16.36
C PHE A 364 2.16 -12.10 -17.83
N ALA A 365 1.27 -11.54 -18.65
CA ALA A 365 1.59 -11.23 -20.05
C ALA A 365 2.72 -10.19 -20.15
N GLN A 366 2.79 -9.24 -19.24
CA GLN A 366 3.85 -8.23 -19.22
C GLN A 366 5.23 -8.77 -18.80
N LEU A 367 5.30 -9.90 -18.08
CA LEU A 367 6.59 -10.53 -17.77
C LEU A 367 7.18 -11.30 -18.97
N GLN A 368 6.35 -11.64 -19.95
CA GLN A 368 6.74 -12.41 -21.13
C GLN A 368 7.10 -11.51 -22.33
N ALA A 369 6.79 -10.23 -22.25
CA ALA A 369 7.07 -9.22 -23.27
C ALA A 369 8.45 -8.58 -23.03
#